data_a239ef2cc5ab342d1273068c119ed5cb
#
_entry.id   a239ef2cc5ab342d1273068c119ed5cb
#
_cell.length_a   1.000
_cell.length_b   1.000
_cell.length_c   1.000
_cell.angle_alpha   90.00
_cell.angle_beta   90.00
_cell.angle_gamma   90.00
#
_symmetry.space_group_name_H-M   'P 1'
#
loop_
_entity.id
_entity.type
_entity.pdbx_description
1 polymer ?
#
loop_
_entity_poly.entity_id
_entity_poly.type
_entity_poly.pdbx_seq_one_letter_code
_entity_poly.pdbx_strand_id
1 'polypeptide(L)'
;VHAPPKINELWQRRMRMERDPTVNTIVRLAEDLGMSVTSSEAEDYAHLIETTLADYEVIRELSEPTVSPEEQRYVRSDSGHRPDEGEDPYNAWISRTKVVGADDGLLRDARVGLKDNIALAGVEMTCGSTLLEGYIPSVTATVVHRLLDEGATVVGKNNMDSFGFSSSGDLSDFGAVRNPADESYLAGGSSGGCAAALAADEIEIALGCDQGGSIFFFLMIRRPPRSTP
;
A
#
# COMPACT_ATOMS: atom_id res chain seq x y z
N VAL A 1 23.94 5.65 -33.22
CA VAL A 1 23.08 6.01 -32.07
C VAL A 1 22.73 4.71 -31.39
N HIS A 2 23.36 4.37 -30.25
CA HIS A 2 23.04 3.17 -29.48
C HIS A 2 21.75 3.42 -28.72
N ALA A 3 20.78 2.51 -28.89
CA ALA A 3 19.57 2.51 -28.07
C ALA A 3 19.97 2.36 -26.59
N PRO A 4 19.33 3.09 -25.67
CA PRO A 4 19.60 2.92 -24.25
C PRO A 4 19.29 1.48 -23.84
N PRO A 5 20.10 0.87 -22.95
CA PRO A 5 19.83 -0.48 -22.48
C PRO A 5 18.43 -0.53 -21.86
N LYS A 6 17.69 -1.59 -22.20
CA LYS A 6 16.34 -1.80 -21.63
C LYS A 6 16.48 -1.85 -20.11
N ILE A 7 15.51 -1.26 -19.41
CA ILE A 7 15.46 -1.22 -17.92
C ILE A 7 15.79 -2.59 -17.32
N ASN A 8 15.29 -3.69 -17.91
CA ASN A 8 15.60 -5.06 -17.52
C ASN A 8 17.11 -5.42 -17.60
N GLU A 9 17.87 -4.88 -18.57
CA GLU A 9 19.29 -5.17 -18.68
C GLU A 9 20.11 -4.40 -17.64
N LEU A 10 19.68 -3.18 -17.30
CA LEU A 10 20.26 -2.39 -16.21
C LEU A 10 19.98 -3.05 -14.85
N TRP A 11 18.76 -3.54 -14.63
CA TRP A 11 18.40 -4.32 -13.45
C TRP A 11 19.19 -5.63 -13.35
N GLN A 12 19.29 -6.40 -14.43
CA GLN A 12 20.07 -7.65 -14.45
C GLN A 12 21.56 -7.42 -14.28
N ARG A 13 22.10 -6.28 -14.76
CA ARG A 13 23.49 -5.90 -14.57
C ARG A 13 23.78 -5.47 -13.14
N ARG A 14 22.86 -4.74 -12.51
CA ARG A 14 22.95 -4.31 -11.11
C ARG A 14 22.73 -5.47 -10.14
N MET A 15 21.85 -6.41 -10.45
CA MET A 15 21.59 -7.64 -9.68
C MET A 15 22.69 -8.71 -9.84
N ARG A 16 23.56 -8.60 -10.86
CA ARG A 16 24.76 -9.44 -11.00
C ARG A 16 25.96 -8.91 -10.24
N MET A 17 25.91 -7.68 -9.77
CA MET A 17 26.94 -7.10 -8.91
C MET A 17 26.65 -7.49 -7.46
N GLU A 18 27.41 -8.45 -7.00
CA GLU A 18 27.49 -8.90 -5.61
C GLU A 18 26.38 -9.91 -5.17
N ARG A 19 26.62 -11.15 -5.54
CA ARG A 19 25.82 -12.28 -5.02
C ARG A 19 26.10 -12.59 -3.54
N ASP A 20 27.21 -12.04 -2.99
CA ASP A 20 27.55 -12.15 -1.57
C ASP A 20 28.11 -10.82 -1.09
N PRO A 21 27.34 -9.99 -0.38
CA PRO A 21 27.85 -8.75 0.19
C PRO A 21 28.87 -9.08 1.27
N THR A 22 30.15 -8.91 0.93
CA THR A 22 31.24 -9.06 1.90
C THR A 22 31.17 -7.93 2.93
N VAL A 23 31.71 -8.16 4.13
CA VAL A 23 31.86 -7.13 5.17
C VAL A 23 32.48 -5.84 4.60
N ASN A 24 33.52 -5.98 3.75
CA ASN A 24 34.16 -4.81 3.12
C ASN A 24 33.22 -4.07 2.15
N THR A 25 32.36 -4.77 1.45
CA THR A 25 31.36 -4.15 0.58
C THR A 25 30.35 -3.35 1.38
N ILE A 26 29.88 -3.90 2.50
CA ILE A 26 28.90 -3.23 3.38
C ILE A 26 29.51 -1.98 4.00
N VAL A 27 30.75 -2.06 4.51
CA VAL A 27 31.45 -0.90 5.08
C VAL A 27 31.60 0.20 4.02
N ARG A 28 32.06 -0.14 2.81
CA ARG A 28 32.23 0.84 1.72
C ARG A 28 30.89 1.49 1.32
N LEU A 29 29.80 0.70 1.18
CA LEU A 29 28.49 1.24 0.85
C LEU A 29 27.94 2.15 1.95
N ALA A 30 28.19 1.82 3.21
CA ALA A 30 27.82 2.66 4.34
C ALA A 30 28.59 4.00 4.29
N GLU A 31 29.90 3.98 4.01
CA GLU A 31 30.69 5.20 3.82
C GLU A 31 30.17 6.06 2.66
N ASP A 32 29.83 5.45 1.53
CA ASP A 32 29.25 6.14 0.36
C ASP A 32 27.90 6.83 0.70
N LEU A 33 27.16 6.29 1.68
CA LEU A 33 25.90 6.86 2.20
C LEU A 33 26.12 7.82 3.39
N GLY A 34 27.37 8.10 3.78
CA GLY A 34 27.69 8.96 4.92
C GLY A 34 27.41 8.30 6.29
N MET A 35 27.31 6.98 6.33
CA MET A 35 27.09 6.19 7.55
C MET A 35 28.42 5.61 8.03
N SER A 36 28.56 5.44 9.36
CA SER A 36 29.69 4.74 9.97
C SER A 36 29.21 3.39 10.48
N VAL A 37 29.79 2.31 9.98
CA VAL A 37 29.47 0.94 10.37
C VAL A 37 30.75 0.24 10.80
N THR A 38 30.75 -0.36 11.99
CA THR A 38 31.90 -1.16 12.48
C THR A 38 31.97 -2.51 11.74
N SER A 39 33.10 -3.17 11.78
CA SER A 39 33.26 -4.51 11.18
C SER A 39 32.27 -5.53 11.79
N SER A 40 31.99 -5.46 13.09
CA SER A 40 31.03 -6.35 13.75
C SER A 40 29.60 -6.10 13.29
N GLU A 41 29.19 -4.84 13.15
CA GLU A 41 27.88 -4.49 12.61
C GLU A 41 27.74 -4.90 11.14
N ALA A 42 28.83 -4.77 10.36
CA ALA A 42 28.85 -5.21 8.98
C ALA A 42 28.76 -6.74 8.84
N GLU A 43 29.28 -7.52 9.79
CA GLU A 43 29.07 -8.97 9.87
C GLU A 43 27.61 -9.32 10.15
N ASP A 44 26.95 -8.62 11.08
CA ASP A 44 25.52 -8.80 11.35
C ASP A 44 24.65 -8.45 10.13
N TYR A 45 24.95 -7.34 9.47
CA TYR A 45 24.29 -6.98 8.21
C TYR A 45 24.50 -8.01 7.10
N ALA A 46 25.74 -8.54 6.95
CA ALA A 46 26.00 -9.56 5.96
C ALA A 46 25.16 -10.81 6.18
N HIS A 47 25.01 -11.26 7.43
CA HIS A 47 24.18 -12.40 7.78
C HIS A 47 22.68 -12.15 7.49
N LEU A 48 22.16 -10.97 7.84
CA LEU A 48 20.76 -10.60 7.54
C LEU A 48 20.50 -10.56 6.03
N ILE A 49 21.42 -9.98 5.27
CA ILE A 49 21.32 -9.88 3.81
C ILE A 49 21.37 -11.27 3.16
N GLU A 50 22.28 -12.15 3.60
CA GLU A 50 22.39 -13.52 3.10
C GLU A 50 21.07 -14.29 3.27
N THR A 51 20.45 -14.19 4.46
CA THR A 51 19.13 -14.79 4.73
C THR A 51 18.05 -14.26 3.78
N THR A 52 18.01 -12.94 3.59
CA THR A 52 17.05 -12.30 2.70
C THR A 52 17.28 -12.68 1.23
N LEU A 53 18.55 -12.79 0.79
CA LEU A 53 18.87 -13.19 -0.59
C LEU A 53 18.40 -14.59 -0.93
N ALA A 54 18.39 -15.51 0.03
CA ALA A 54 17.83 -16.85 -0.16
C ALA A 54 16.34 -16.80 -0.51
N ASP A 55 15.56 -15.92 0.14
CA ASP A 55 14.14 -15.73 -0.17
C ASP A 55 13.94 -15.12 -1.57
N TYR A 56 14.82 -14.19 -1.99
CA TYR A 56 14.79 -13.62 -3.34
C TYR A 56 15.05 -14.66 -4.44
N GLU A 57 15.92 -15.65 -4.22
CA GLU A 57 16.13 -16.72 -5.20
C GLU A 57 14.85 -17.55 -5.39
N VAL A 58 14.08 -17.83 -4.34
CA VAL A 58 12.77 -18.50 -4.44
C VAL A 58 11.80 -17.66 -5.28
N ILE A 59 11.72 -16.35 -5.02
CA ILE A 59 10.84 -15.44 -5.78
C ILE A 59 11.22 -15.40 -7.26
N ARG A 60 12.51 -15.44 -7.58
CA ARG A 60 13.01 -15.43 -8.97
C ARG A 60 12.64 -16.68 -9.77
N GLU A 61 12.43 -17.80 -9.11
CA GLU A 61 11.99 -19.06 -9.73
C GLU A 61 10.48 -19.10 -9.98
N LEU A 62 9.70 -18.22 -9.32
CA LEU A 62 8.27 -18.12 -9.54
C LEU A 62 7.99 -17.51 -10.92
N SER A 63 7.06 -18.10 -11.65
CA SER A 63 6.56 -17.51 -12.88
C SER A 63 5.75 -16.27 -12.57
N GLU A 64 6.00 -15.17 -13.30
CA GLU A 64 5.16 -13.99 -13.21
C GLU A 64 3.72 -14.36 -13.61
N PRO A 65 2.72 -14.04 -12.79
CA PRO A 65 1.33 -14.27 -13.16
C PRO A 65 1.01 -13.41 -14.40
N THR A 66 0.47 -14.05 -15.43
CA THR A 66 -0.02 -13.32 -16.59
C THR A 66 -1.33 -12.63 -16.21
N VAL A 67 -1.28 -11.33 -16.04
CA VAL A 67 -2.47 -10.52 -15.76
C VAL A 67 -2.91 -9.88 -17.07
N SER A 68 -4.07 -10.27 -17.58
CA SER A 68 -4.69 -9.63 -18.74
C SER A 68 -5.48 -8.41 -18.30
N PRO A 69 -5.46 -7.31 -19.11
CA PRO A 69 -6.36 -6.20 -18.88
C PRO A 69 -7.80 -6.69 -18.82
N GLU A 70 -8.54 -6.18 -17.86
CA GLU A 70 -9.87 -6.67 -17.57
C GLU A 70 -10.94 -5.78 -18.20
N GLU A 71 -12.00 -6.39 -18.75
CA GLU A 71 -13.22 -5.65 -19.06
C GLU A 71 -13.85 -5.15 -17.75
N GLN A 72 -14.26 -3.88 -17.73
CA GLN A 72 -14.87 -3.28 -16.55
C GLN A 72 -16.24 -3.91 -16.28
N ARG A 73 -16.31 -4.87 -15.36
CA ARG A 73 -17.55 -5.57 -15.01
C ARG A 73 -18.56 -4.71 -14.26
N TYR A 74 -18.09 -3.71 -13.52
CA TYR A 74 -18.89 -2.86 -12.66
C TYR A 74 -18.81 -1.41 -13.06
N VAL A 75 -19.94 -0.70 -12.95
CA VAL A 75 -20.04 0.72 -13.29
C VAL A 75 -19.24 1.56 -12.29
N ARG A 76 -18.42 2.46 -12.81
CA ARG A 76 -17.67 3.46 -12.05
C ARG A 76 -18.24 4.85 -12.28
N SER A 77 -18.30 5.67 -11.24
CA SER A 77 -18.70 7.07 -11.39
C SER A 77 -17.60 7.90 -12.08
N ASP A 78 -16.33 7.61 -11.73
CA ASP A 78 -15.15 8.38 -12.12
C ASP A 78 -13.86 7.57 -11.90
N SER A 79 -12.71 8.15 -12.24
CA SER A 79 -11.38 7.58 -11.98
C SER A 79 -10.86 7.82 -10.56
N GLY A 80 -11.67 8.44 -9.71
CA GLY A 80 -11.31 8.93 -8.39
C GLY A 80 -10.99 10.42 -8.39
N HIS A 81 -11.29 11.08 -7.28
CA HIS A 81 -10.96 12.48 -7.02
C HIS A 81 -10.47 12.62 -5.58
N ARG A 82 -9.57 13.57 -5.37
CA ARG A 82 -9.12 13.90 -4.03
C ARG A 82 -10.24 14.59 -3.25
N PRO A 83 -10.46 14.24 -1.96
CA PRO A 83 -11.41 15.00 -1.12
C PRO A 83 -11.07 16.48 -1.10
N ASP A 84 -12.10 17.33 -1.10
CA ASP A 84 -11.93 18.77 -0.92
C ASP A 84 -11.53 19.10 0.53
N GLU A 85 -11.01 20.33 0.74
CA GLU A 85 -10.62 20.79 2.07
C GLU A 85 -11.83 20.74 3.04
N GLY A 86 -11.69 19.97 4.12
CA GLY A 86 -12.74 19.79 5.14
C GLY A 86 -13.65 18.59 4.95
N GLU A 87 -13.60 17.88 3.82
CA GLU A 87 -14.36 16.65 3.60
C GLU A 87 -13.71 15.41 4.23
N ASP A 88 -12.41 15.48 4.49
CA ASP A 88 -11.62 14.40 5.12
C ASP A 88 -10.76 14.95 6.27
N PRO A 89 -11.36 15.20 7.43
CA PRO A 89 -10.65 15.82 8.56
C PRO A 89 -9.50 14.95 9.10
N TYR A 90 -9.52 13.65 8.83
CA TYR A 90 -8.51 12.71 9.32
C TYR A 90 -7.45 12.37 8.28
N ASN A 91 -7.57 12.90 7.05
CA ASN A 91 -6.73 12.53 5.91
C ASN A 91 -6.71 11.02 5.65
N ALA A 92 -7.88 10.40 5.78
CA ALA A 92 -8.08 8.95 5.63
C ALA A 92 -8.11 8.48 4.18
N TRP A 93 -8.25 9.40 3.21
CA TRP A 93 -8.46 9.10 1.80
C TRP A 93 -7.39 9.72 0.89
N ILE A 94 -6.86 8.90 -0.02
CA ILE A 94 -6.11 9.41 -1.18
C ILE A 94 -7.10 9.90 -2.22
N SER A 95 -8.13 9.08 -2.51
CA SER A 95 -9.18 9.47 -3.44
C SER A 95 -10.53 8.85 -3.09
N ARG A 96 -11.59 9.59 -3.40
CA ARG A 96 -12.98 9.10 -3.34
C ARG A 96 -13.40 8.66 -4.73
N THR A 97 -14.15 7.58 -4.81
CA THR A 97 -14.78 7.09 -6.04
C THR A 97 -16.03 6.30 -5.67
N LYS A 98 -16.81 5.87 -6.65
CA LYS A 98 -17.93 4.97 -6.39
C LYS A 98 -17.97 3.87 -7.44
N VAL A 99 -17.74 2.64 -7.00
CA VAL A 99 -17.91 1.44 -7.82
C VAL A 99 -18.94 0.55 -7.14
N VAL A 100 -20.10 0.42 -7.76
CA VAL A 100 -21.21 -0.37 -7.22
C VAL A 100 -21.07 -1.80 -7.71
N GLY A 101 -21.14 -2.75 -6.78
CA GLY A 101 -21.10 -4.18 -7.06
C GLY A 101 -22.42 -4.73 -7.59
N ALA A 102 -22.63 -6.04 -7.44
CA ALA A 102 -23.86 -6.72 -7.83
C ALA A 102 -25.10 -6.18 -7.08
N ASP A 103 -26.28 -6.34 -7.68
CA ASP A 103 -27.53 -5.87 -7.07
C ASP A 103 -27.98 -6.72 -5.87
N ASP A 104 -27.36 -7.88 -5.66
CA ASP A 104 -27.60 -8.82 -4.58
C ASP A 104 -26.28 -9.30 -3.95
N GLY A 105 -26.34 -10.10 -2.90
CA GLY A 105 -25.19 -10.67 -2.22
C GLY A 105 -25.16 -10.32 -0.72
N LEU A 106 -24.20 -10.96 -0.02
CA LEU A 106 -24.07 -10.85 1.43
C LEU A 106 -23.59 -9.47 1.91
N LEU A 107 -22.92 -8.71 1.00
CA LEU A 107 -22.33 -7.40 1.30
C LEU A 107 -23.10 -6.25 0.65
N ARG A 108 -24.34 -6.51 0.21
CA ARG A 108 -25.20 -5.47 -0.31
C ARG A 108 -25.28 -4.31 0.66
N ASP A 109 -25.18 -3.10 0.13
CA ASP A 109 -25.17 -1.84 0.88
C ASP A 109 -23.94 -1.60 1.77
N ALA A 110 -22.98 -2.55 1.87
CA ALA A 110 -21.73 -2.33 2.58
C ALA A 110 -20.80 -1.40 1.79
N ARG A 111 -20.33 -0.33 2.45
CA ARG A 111 -19.31 0.58 1.89
C ARG A 111 -17.92 0.05 2.22
N VAL A 112 -17.09 -0.03 1.20
CA VAL A 112 -15.73 -0.59 1.29
C VAL A 112 -14.70 0.47 0.94
N GLY A 113 -13.71 0.65 1.81
CA GLY A 113 -12.48 1.39 1.52
C GLY A 113 -11.35 0.43 1.13
N LEU A 114 -10.55 0.81 0.15
CA LEU A 114 -9.40 0.03 -0.28
C LEU A 114 -8.11 0.76 0.06
N LYS A 115 -7.17 0.11 0.76
CA LYS A 115 -5.81 0.66 0.88
C LYS A 115 -5.27 1.01 -0.50
N ASP A 116 -4.57 2.12 -0.64
CA ASP A 116 -4.25 2.66 -1.96
C ASP A 116 -3.26 1.83 -2.79
N ASN A 117 -2.68 0.78 -2.23
CA ASN A 117 -1.90 -0.22 -2.98
C ASN A 117 -2.72 -1.42 -3.48
N ILE A 118 -4.05 -1.42 -3.28
CA ILE A 118 -4.93 -2.47 -3.81
C ILE A 118 -5.51 -1.99 -5.14
N ALA A 119 -5.20 -2.72 -6.20
CA ALA A 119 -5.59 -2.35 -7.55
C ALA A 119 -7.11 -2.42 -7.76
N LEU A 120 -7.65 -1.36 -8.34
CA LEU A 120 -9.03 -1.26 -8.85
C LEU A 120 -8.95 -0.67 -10.25
N ALA A 121 -9.21 -1.47 -11.27
CA ALA A 121 -9.05 -1.06 -12.68
C ALA A 121 -9.82 0.23 -12.97
N GLY A 122 -9.16 1.19 -13.61
CA GLY A 122 -9.74 2.48 -13.99
C GLY A 122 -9.83 3.50 -12.85
N VAL A 123 -9.32 3.21 -11.66
CA VAL A 123 -9.21 4.14 -10.53
C VAL A 123 -7.73 4.35 -10.19
N GLU A 124 -7.32 5.60 -10.00
CA GLU A 124 -5.94 5.96 -9.70
C GLU A 124 -5.39 5.20 -8.47
N MET A 125 -4.13 4.80 -8.52
CA MET A 125 -3.43 4.10 -7.46
C MET A 125 -2.03 4.69 -7.27
N THR A 126 -1.81 5.38 -6.16
CA THR A 126 -0.54 6.07 -5.86
C THR A 126 0.37 5.32 -4.91
N CYS A 127 -0.15 4.33 -4.19
CA CYS A 127 0.54 3.65 -3.08
C CYS A 127 1.04 4.63 -2.00
N GLY A 128 0.34 5.74 -1.79
CA GLY A 128 0.72 6.76 -0.82
C GLY A 128 1.88 7.66 -1.29
N SER A 129 2.28 7.62 -2.56
CA SER A 129 3.39 8.40 -3.09
C SER A 129 3.05 9.15 -4.37
N THR A 130 3.50 10.40 -4.44
CA THR A 130 3.39 11.26 -5.64
C THR A 130 4.17 10.70 -6.83
N LEU A 131 5.10 9.76 -6.61
CA LEU A 131 5.83 9.08 -7.68
C LEU A 131 4.91 8.33 -8.65
N LEU A 132 3.76 7.85 -8.17
CA LEU A 132 2.77 7.10 -8.94
C LEU A 132 1.52 7.92 -9.27
N GLU A 133 1.51 9.24 -9.04
CA GLU A 133 0.39 10.10 -9.48
C GLU A 133 0.11 9.90 -10.98
N GLY A 134 -1.17 9.75 -11.32
CA GLY A 134 -1.62 9.49 -12.69
C GLY A 134 -1.54 8.01 -13.11
N TYR A 135 -1.04 7.10 -12.26
CA TYR A 135 -1.06 5.68 -12.58
C TYR A 135 -2.44 5.08 -12.35
N ILE A 136 -3.03 4.58 -13.41
CA ILE A 136 -4.36 3.92 -13.41
C ILE A 136 -4.15 2.45 -13.76
N PRO A 137 -4.38 1.51 -12.82
CA PRO A 137 -4.27 0.08 -13.09
C PRO A 137 -5.32 -0.38 -14.11
N SER A 138 -4.93 -1.31 -14.97
CA SER A 138 -5.82 -1.95 -15.96
C SER A 138 -6.48 -3.22 -15.42
N VAL A 139 -6.22 -3.57 -14.16
CA VAL A 139 -6.71 -4.79 -13.51
C VAL A 139 -7.29 -4.48 -12.14
N THR A 140 -8.23 -5.30 -11.70
CA THR A 140 -8.80 -5.27 -10.36
C THR A 140 -8.29 -6.46 -9.56
N ALA A 141 -7.88 -6.23 -8.31
CA ALA A 141 -7.46 -7.30 -7.42
C ALA A 141 -8.60 -8.32 -7.20
N THR A 142 -8.28 -9.61 -7.21
CA THR A 142 -9.27 -10.69 -7.05
C THR A 142 -10.15 -10.53 -5.81
N VAL A 143 -9.56 -10.06 -4.69
CA VAL A 143 -10.32 -9.82 -3.46
C VAL A 143 -11.37 -8.73 -3.64
N VAL A 144 -11.08 -7.70 -4.43
CA VAL A 144 -12.04 -6.61 -4.73
C VAL A 144 -13.19 -7.13 -5.60
N HIS A 145 -12.89 -7.98 -6.60
CA HIS A 145 -13.95 -8.64 -7.37
C HIS A 145 -14.91 -9.42 -6.48
N ARG A 146 -14.38 -10.22 -5.55
CA ARG A 146 -15.21 -11.01 -4.63
C ARG A 146 -16.13 -10.14 -3.77
N LEU A 147 -15.66 -8.96 -3.33
CA LEU A 147 -16.49 -8.02 -2.58
C LEU A 147 -17.59 -7.41 -3.47
N LEU A 148 -17.24 -7.01 -4.68
CA LEU A 148 -18.19 -6.45 -5.64
C LEU A 148 -19.20 -7.50 -6.12
N ASP A 149 -18.77 -8.76 -6.32
CA ASP A 149 -19.65 -9.88 -6.68
C ASP A 149 -20.70 -10.17 -5.56
N GLU A 150 -20.37 -9.84 -4.30
CA GLU A 150 -21.28 -9.94 -3.15
C GLU A 150 -22.06 -8.64 -2.86
N GLY A 151 -22.07 -7.70 -3.80
CA GLY A 151 -22.91 -6.50 -3.75
C GLY A 151 -22.31 -5.31 -3.00
N ALA A 152 -21.06 -5.37 -2.54
CA ALA A 152 -20.41 -4.25 -1.87
C ALA A 152 -20.24 -3.05 -2.81
N THR A 153 -20.16 -1.84 -2.22
CA THR A 153 -19.80 -0.62 -2.93
C THR A 153 -18.42 -0.14 -2.50
N VAL A 154 -17.46 -0.08 -3.40
CA VAL A 154 -16.18 0.57 -3.14
C VAL A 154 -16.39 2.09 -3.20
N VAL A 155 -15.96 2.80 -2.14
CA VAL A 155 -16.19 4.24 -1.99
C VAL A 155 -14.91 5.08 -2.05
N GLY A 156 -13.75 4.46 -2.19
CA GLY A 156 -12.50 5.18 -2.35
C GLY A 156 -11.25 4.36 -2.05
N LYS A 157 -10.11 5.05 -2.20
CA LYS A 157 -8.77 4.56 -1.92
C LYS A 157 -8.26 5.22 -0.63
N ASN A 158 -7.99 4.40 0.38
CA ASN A 158 -7.55 4.88 1.69
C ASN A 158 -6.06 5.25 1.69
N ASN A 159 -5.75 6.33 2.40
CA ASN A 159 -4.39 6.80 2.59
C ASN A 159 -3.53 5.77 3.31
N MET A 160 -2.24 5.75 2.99
CA MET A 160 -1.28 4.79 3.49
C MET A 160 0.13 5.38 3.50
N ASP A 161 1.00 4.87 4.37
CA ASP A 161 2.43 5.18 4.27
C ASP A 161 2.98 4.74 2.91
N SER A 162 3.83 5.58 2.31
CA SER A 162 4.39 5.37 0.97
C SER A 162 4.93 3.96 0.80
N PHE A 163 4.42 3.24 -0.21
CA PHE A 163 4.75 1.85 -0.54
C PHE A 163 4.61 0.84 0.60
N GLY A 164 3.99 1.22 1.73
CA GLY A 164 3.81 0.36 2.89
C GLY A 164 5.06 0.17 3.75
N PHE A 165 6.08 1.02 3.61
CA PHE A 165 7.37 0.91 4.30
C PHE A 165 7.42 1.59 5.68
N SER A 166 6.29 1.81 6.32
CA SER A 166 6.23 2.32 7.69
C SER A 166 5.06 1.74 8.47
N SER A 167 5.08 1.92 9.76
CA SER A 167 3.98 1.58 10.67
C SER A 167 3.42 2.79 11.42
N SER A 168 3.91 4.00 11.12
CA SER A 168 3.59 5.22 11.88
C SER A 168 2.35 5.95 11.39
N GLY A 169 2.04 5.90 10.10
CA GLY A 169 0.90 6.60 9.49
C GLY A 169 1.20 8.05 9.12
N ASP A 170 2.47 8.44 9.04
CA ASP A 170 2.92 9.80 8.71
C ASP A 170 3.86 9.89 7.49
N LEU A 171 4.17 8.78 6.85
CA LEU A 171 5.07 8.73 5.69
C LEU A 171 4.34 8.70 4.34
N SER A 172 3.10 9.16 4.29
CA SER A 172 2.40 9.42 3.03
C SER A 172 2.83 10.77 2.45
N ASP A 173 3.11 10.83 1.14
CA ASP A 173 3.35 12.09 0.43
C ASP A 173 2.09 13.00 0.45
N PHE A 174 0.93 12.43 0.77
CA PHE A 174 -0.35 13.13 0.88
C PHE A 174 -0.66 13.60 2.32
N GLY A 175 0.27 13.43 3.23
CA GLY A 175 0.17 13.86 4.62
C GLY A 175 -0.22 12.76 5.60
N ALA A 176 -0.03 13.05 6.88
CA ALA A 176 -0.25 12.13 7.98
C ALA A 176 -1.73 11.81 8.21
N VAL A 177 -2.04 10.56 8.54
CA VAL A 177 -3.39 10.13 8.91
C VAL A 177 -3.62 10.34 10.39
N ARG A 178 -4.68 11.07 10.74
CA ARG A 178 -5.05 11.39 12.12
C ARG A 178 -5.95 10.32 12.72
N ASN A 179 -5.82 10.12 14.03
CA ASN A 179 -6.67 9.19 14.77
C ASN A 179 -8.03 9.87 15.09
N PRO A 180 -9.17 9.35 14.58
CA PRO A 180 -10.49 9.93 14.87
C PRO A 180 -10.90 9.94 16.34
N ALA A 181 -10.27 9.09 17.17
CA ALA A 181 -10.55 9.07 18.61
C ALA A 181 -9.84 10.20 19.37
N ASP A 182 -8.70 10.67 18.84
CA ASP A 182 -7.93 11.81 19.34
C ASP A 182 -6.99 12.30 18.24
N GLU A 183 -7.33 13.40 17.62
CA GLU A 183 -6.62 13.97 16.46
C GLU A 183 -5.17 14.45 16.77
N SER A 184 -4.79 14.53 18.04
CA SER A 184 -3.41 14.79 18.45
C SER A 184 -2.47 13.61 18.20
N TYR A 185 -3.04 12.41 17.90
CA TYR A 185 -2.29 11.21 17.60
C TYR A 185 -2.44 10.80 16.13
N LEU A 186 -1.47 10.02 15.67
CA LEU A 186 -1.51 9.35 14.38
C LEU A 186 -2.42 8.11 14.44
N ALA A 187 -2.94 7.72 13.30
CA ALA A 187 -3.76 6.51 13.18
C ALA A 187 -2.92 5.21 13.21
N GLY A 188 -1.58 5.31 13.10
CA GLY A 188 -0.73 4.16 12.82
C GLY A 188 -0.76 3.77 11.35
N GLY A 189 0.05 2.80 10.95
CA GLY A 189 0.23 2.44 9.53
C GLY A 189 0.75 1.01 9.34
N SER A 190 0.99 0.72 8.11
CA SER A 190 0.84 1.53 6.89
C SER A 190 -0.60 1.62 6.36
N SER A 191 -1.59 0.94 6.93
CA SER A 191 -3.01 1.00 6.55
C SER A 191 -3.81 2.03 7.38
N GLY A 192 -3.19 3.15 7.74
CA GLY A 192 -3.77 4.16 8.65
C GLY A 192 -5.08 4.74 8.16
N GLY A 193 -5.21 5.05 6.87
CA GLY A 193 -6.44 5.56 6.27
C GLY A 193 -7.61 4.57 6.36
N CYS A 194 -7.35 3.27 6.21
CA CYS A 194 -8.34 2.22 6.43
C CYS A 194 -8.90 2.27 7.84
N ALA A 195 -8.01 2.39 8.83
CA ALA A 195 -8.38 2.47 10.24
C ALA A 195 -9.16 3.73 10.56
N ALA A 196 -8.71 4.88 10.08
CA ALA A 196 -9.37 6.16 10.32
C ALA A 196 -10.78 6.19 9.71
N ALA A 197 -10.95 5.73 8.47
CA ALA A 197 -12.25 5.67 7.82
C ALA A 197 -13.24 4.73 8.54
N LEU A 198 -12.77 3.57 9.06
CA LEU A 198 -13.57 2.68 9.90
C LEU A 198 -13.94 3.33 11.23
N ALA A 199 -12.98 3.96 11.91
CA ALA A 199 -13.19 4.59 13.21
C ALA A 199 -14.16 5.79 13.11
N ALA A 200 -14.13 6.50 11.98
CA ALA A 200 -15.01 7.62 11.67
C ALA A 200 -16.43 7.16 11.20
N ASP A 201 -16.73 5.87 11.15
CA ASP A 201 -17.97 5.30 10.62
C ASP A 201 -18.29 5.68 9.15
N GLU A 202 -17.25 6.01 8.36
CA GLU A 202 -17.42 6.32 6.94
C GLU A 202 -17.60 5.07 6.07
N ILE A 203 -17.13 3.93 6.54
CA ILE A 203 -17.19 2.62 5.87
C ILE A 203 -17.47 1.50 6.87
N GLU A 204 -18.03 0.40 6.37
CA GLU A 204 -18.28 -0.83 7.15
C GLU A 204 -17.11 -1.80 7.06
N ILE A 205 -16.37 -1.78 5.93
CA ILE A 205 -15.28 -2.71 5.64
C ILE A 205 -14.11 -1.92 5.05
N ALA A 206 -12.89 -2.27 5.46
CA ALA A 206 -11.68 -1.81 4.80
C ALA A 206 -10.79 -2.98 4.42
N LEU A 207 -10.19 -2.93 3.23
CA LEU A 207 -9.12 -3.81 2.84
C LEU A 207 -7.78 -3.13 3.07
N GLY A 208 -6.98 -3.67 3.97
CA GLY A 208 -5.57 -3.32 4.19
C GLY A 208 -4.63 -4.38 3.63
N CYS A 209 -3.34 -4.10 3.65
CA CYS A 209 -2.27 -5.07 3.39
C CYS A 209 -1.33 -5.09 4.59
N ASP A 210 -0.85 -6.27 4.94
CA ASP A 210 0.04 -6.48 6.08
C ASP A 210 1.22 -7.37 5.68
N GLN A 211 2.42 -6.84 5.65
CA GLN A 211 3.66 -7.55 5.41
C GLN A 211 4.53 -7.67 6.67
N GLY A 212 4.27 -6.85 7.69
CA GLY A 212 5.06 -6.81 8.92
C GLY A 212 4.35 -6.10 10.08
N GLY A 213 3.00 -6.11 10.08
CA GLY A 213 2.20 -5.48 11.13
C GLY A 213 1.31 -4.33 10.66
N SER A 214 1.28 -4.02 9.36
CA SER A 214 0.55 -2.87 8.80
C SER A 214 -0.98 -2.93 8.95
N ILE A 215 -1.54 -4.01 9.49
CA ILE A 215 -2.93 -4.10 9.96
C ILE A 215 -2.97 -4.10 11.49
N PHE A 216 -2.03 -4.75 12.16
CA PHE A 216 -2.02 -4.84 13.63
C PHE A 216 -1.76 -3.49 14.31
N PHE A 217 -0.88 -2.66 13.78
CA PHE A 217 -0.50 -1.38 14.41
C PHE A 217 -1.64 -0.38 14.47
N PHE A 218 -2.65 -0.46 13.60
CA PHE A 218 -3.82 0.40 13.67
C PHE A 218 -4.97 -0.16 14.52
N LEU A 219 -5.03 -1.47 14.80
CA LEU A 219 -6.05 -2.07 15.69
C LEU A 219 -5.99 -1.49 17.13
N MET A 220 -4.93 -0.76 17.46
CA MET A 220 -4.82 -0.01 18.71
C MET A 220 -5.67 1.26 18.76
N ILE A 221 -6.34 1.66 17.67
CA ILE A 221 -7.33 2.73 17.67
C ILE A 221 -8.57 2.23 18.42
N ARG A 222 -8.69 2.67 19.66
CA ARG A 222 -9.82 2.28 20.51
C ARG A 222 -11.08 2.96 19.99
N ARG A 223 -11.97 2.21 19.35
CA ARG A 223 -13.31 2.67 19.06
C ARG A 223 -14.03 2.96 20.39
N PRO A 224 -14.56 4.16 20.64
CA PRO A 224 -15.43 4.36 21.78
C PRO A 224 -16.64 3.40 21.66
N PRO A 225 -17.13 2.80 22.76
CA PRO A 225 -18.30 1.93 22.70
C PRO A 225 -19.46 2.72 22.10
N ARG A 226 -20.10 2.16 21.08
CA ARG A 226 -21.35 2.73 20.56
C ARG A 226 -22.31 2.85 21.73
N SER A 227 -22.77 4.06 22.02
CA SER A 227 -23.96 4.22 22.86
C SER A 227 -25.10 3.56 22.11
N THR A 228 -25.53 2.37 22.56
CA THR A 228 -26.80 1.77 22.12
C THR A 228 -27.91 2.73 22.48
N PRO A 229 -28.84 3.02 21.53
CA PRO A 229 -29.98 3.85 21.81
C PRO A 229 -30.89 3.24 22.86
#